data_3cd7a1f21898d6ba12b4500b9c31d38c
#
_entry.id   3cd7a1f21898d6ba12b4500b9c31d38c
#
_cell.length_a   1.000
_cell.length_b   1.000
_cell.length_c   1.000
_cell.angle_alpha   90.00
_cell.angle_beta   90.00
_cell.angle_gamma   90.00
#
_symmetry.space_group_name_H-M   'P 1'
#
loop_
_entity.id
_entity.type
_entity.pdbx_description
1 polymer ?
#
loop_
_entity_poly.entity_id
_entity_poly.type
_entity_poly.pdbx_seq_one_letter_code
_entity_poly.pdbx_strand_id
1 'polypeptide(L)'
;LADAVENCRCAIHMAGSGMPGVFLAFNRKVILGTRASKVRTTSFHAFESINYPYVGEINSRGLDIRRSYIPGPKGSCVLERRLEEKVFLIKLVPGFDGKIFQFLYEQGYRGLIIEAFGMGGIPSMSSEIMDDLRDVIQKGMIVVVKSQCPYEGCNLSLYETGRTALDAGVFQARDMSTEAVVTKVMWILGKHWERKKIEEMFYKNLAGEISPQEEDMFYKGV
;
A
#
# COMPACT_ATOMS: atom_id res chain seq x y z
N LEU A 1 -0.67 22.13 -19.67
CA LEU A 1 0.29 23.03 -19.01
C LEU A 1 -0.35 23.95 -17.98
N ALA A 2 -1.68 24.06 -17.97
CA ALA A 2 -2.40 25.00 -17.10
C ALA A 2 -2.53 24.53 -15.64
N ASP A 3 -2.33 23.25 -15.33
CA ASP A 3 -2.53 22.70 -13.99
C ASP A 3 -1.33 22.89 -13.05
N ALA A 4 -0.11 22.98 -13.57
CA ALA A 4 1.11 23.01 -12.75
C ALA A 4 1.14 24.23 -11.79
N VAL A 5 0.74 25.41 -12.26
CA VAL A 5 0.72 26.62 -11.43
C VAL A 5 -0.28 26.50 -10.29
N GLU A 6 -1.48 25.99 -10.57
CA GLU A 6 -2.51 25.78 -9.56
C GLU A 6 -2.11 24.70 -8.56
N ASN A 7 -1.54 23.60 -9.03
CA ASN A 7 -1.04 22.54 -8.16
C ASN A 7 0.09 23.02 -7.24
N CYS A 8 1.03 23.82 -7.76
CA CYS A 8 2.09 24.43 -6.96
C CYS A 8 1.52 25.39 -5.90
N ARG A 9 0.56 26.23 -6.29
CA ARG A 9 -0.13 27.15 -5.38
C ARG A 9 -0.83 26.38 -4.25
N CYS A 10 -1.56 25.31 -4.58
CA CYS A 10 -2.19 24.43 -3.60
C CYS A 10 -1.17 23.81 -2.63
N ALA A 11 -0.04 23.32 -3.15
CA ALA A 11 1.03 22.75 -2.35
C ALA A 11 1.63 23.76 -1.36
N ILE A 12 1.87 25.01 -1.81
CA ILE A 12 2.38 26.10 -0.96
C ILE A 12 1.37 26.41 0.16
N HIS A 13 0.08 26.52 -0.15
CA HIS A 13 -0.93 26.73 0.88
C HIS A 13 -0.97 25.60 1.91
N MET A 14 -0.86 24.34 1.46
CA MET A 14 -0.82 23.20 2.38
C MET A 14 0.45 23.20 3.23
N ALA A 15 1.61 23.48 2.64
CA ALA A 15 2.87 23.58 3.38
C ALA A 15 2.83 24.70 4.45
N GLY A 16 2.21 25.83 4.15
CA GLY A 16 2.03 26.94 5.09
C GLY A 16 0.98 26.70 6.18
N SER A 17 0.22 25.61 6.11
CA SER A 17 -0.85 25.33 7.08
C SER A 17 -0.37 24.83 8.45
N GLY A 18 0.91 24.46 8.56
CA GLY A 18 1.49 23.87 9.78
C GLY A 18 1.05 22.43 10.07
N MET A 19 0.34 21.77 9.14
CA MET A 19 -0.05 20.38 9.31
C MET A 19 1.14 19.44 9.12
N PRO A 20 1.38 18.51 10.07
CA PRO A 20 2.45 17.53 9.94
C PRO A 20 2.09 16.46 8.90
N GLY A 21 3.07 16.00 8.14
CA GLY A 21 2.91 14.89 7.20
C GLY A 21 3.47 15.20 5.82
N VAL A 22 3.29 14.24 4.91
CA VAL A 22 3.61 14.36 3.49
C VAL A 22 2.30 14.36 2.71
N PHE A 23 2.11 15.34 1.86
CA PHE A 23 0.88 15.54 1.12
C PHE A 23 1.14 15.71 -0.37
N LEU A 24 0.21 15.26 -1.19
CA LEU A 24 0.16 15.54 -2.60
C LEU A 24 -0.98 16.52 -2.86
N ALA A 25 -0.67 17.68 -3.42
CA ALA A 25 -1.65 18.67 -3.84
C ALA A 25 -1.82 18.60 -5.36
N PHE A 26 -3.01 18.23 -5.82
CA PHE A 26 -3.32 18.09 -7.23
C PHE A 26 -4.78 18.41 -7.51
N ASN A 27 -5.06 19.16 -8.58
CA ASN A 27 -6.40 19.52 -8.99
C ASN A 27 -7.25 20.08 -7.83
N ARG A 28 -6.71 21.03 -7.06
CA ARG A 28 -7.32 21.66 -5.88
C ARG A 28 -7.65 20.71 -4.71
N LYS A 29 -7.18 19.49 -4.76
CA LYS A 29 -7.36 18.51 -3.68
C LYS A 29 -6.03 18.23 -3.01
N VAL A 30 -6.08 17.96 -1.73
CA VAL A 30 -4.92 17.54 -0.94
C VAL A 30 -5.14 16.10 -0.53
N ILE A 31 -4.19 15.25 -0.89
CA ILE A 31 -4.20 13.82 -0.63
C ILE A 31 -3.10 13.51 0.37
N LEU A 32 -3.36 12.62 1.32
CA LEU A 32 -2.30 12.08 2.18
C LEU A 32 -1.31 11.30 1.31
N GLY A 33 -0.02 11.57 1.42
CA GLY A 33 1.00 11.03 0.51
C GLY A 33 1.00 9.50 0.41
N THR A 34 0.74 8.82 1.53
CA THR A 34 0.63 7.35 1.60
C THR A 34 -0.65 6.77 0.97
N ARG A 35 -1.60 7.64 0.57
CA ARG A 35 -2.86 7.26 -0.06
C ARG A 35 -2.97 7.73 -1.51
N ALA A 36 -1.98 8.48 -1.97
CA ALA A 36 -1.99 9.04 -3.31
C ALA A 36 -1.59 7.98 -4.35
N SER A 37 -2.40 7.83 -5.39
CA SER A 37 -2.06 7.02 -6.57
C SER A 37 -2.38 7.76 -7.85
N LYS A 38 -1.52 7.62 -8.86
CA LYS A 38 -1.74 8.18 -10.18
C LYS A 38 -2.58 7.21 -11.01
N VAL A 39 -3.84 7.53 -11.20
CA VAL A 39 -4.82 6.66 -11.86
C VAL A 39 -5.13 7.05 -13.31
N ARG A 40 -4.70 8.24 -13.77
CA ARG A 40 -4.86 8.69 -15.17
C ARG A 40 -3.62 9.43 -15.64
N THR A 41 -3.36 9.36 -16.92
CA THR A 41 -2.16 9.95 -17.54
C THR A 41 -2.36 11.38 -18.06
N THR A 42 -3.54 11.70 -18.58
CA THR A 42 -3.82 12.96 -19.28
C THR A 42 -4.87 13.85 -18.62
N SER A 43 -5.72 13.28 -17.76
CA SER A 43 -6.78 14.01 -17.07
C SER A 43 -6.22 14.91 -15.97
N PHE A 44 -6.86 16.07 -15.73
CA PHE A 44 -6.59 16.88 -14.54
C PHE A 44 -6.98 16.18 -13.24
N HIS A 45 -7.81 15.14 -13.30
CA HIS A 45 -8.09 14.23 -12.16
C HIS A 45 -7.12 13.04 -12.18
N ALA A 46 -5.82 13.29 -12.35
CA ALA A 46 -4.83 12.25 -12.53
C ALA A 46 -4.47 11.49 -11.25
N PHE A 47 -4.58 12.14 -10.09
CA PHE A 47 -4.33 11.52 -8.79
C PHE A 47 -5.61 11.38 -7.99
N GLU A 48 -5.72 10.25 -7.29
CA GLU A 48 -6.83 9.94 -6.39
C GLU A 48 -6.32 9.49 -5.02
N SER A 49 -7.16 9.70 -4.00
CA SER A 49 -6.94 9.19 -2.65
C SER A 49 -7.52 7.79 -2.56
N ILE A 50 -6.67 6.78 -2.50
CA ILE A 50 -7.09 5.38 -2.50
C ILE A 50 -7.57 4.98 -1.11
N ASN A 51 -8.79 4.51 -1.02
CA ASN A 51 -9.44 4.01 0.20
C ASN A 51 -9.35 4.99 1.40
N TYR A 52 -9.24 6.30 1.11
CA TYR A 52 -9.12 7.31 2.15
C TYR A 52 -9.69 8.65 1.67
N PRO A 53 -10.29 9.47 2.56
CA PRO A 53 -10.78 10.78 2.18
C PRO A 53 -9.68 11.73 1.74
N TYR A 54 -10.01 12.71 0.90
CA TYR A 54 -9.15 13.86 0.69
C TYR A 54 -9.00 14.63 2.00
N VAL A 55 -7.76 14.95 2.36
CA VAL A 55 -7.45 15.65 3.63
C VAL A 55 -7.56 17.16 3.53
N GLY A 56 -7.72 17.68 2.32
CA GLY A 56 -7.99 19.09 2.09
C GLY A 56 -8.52 19.37 0.70
N GLU A 57 -9.12 20.55 0.56
CA GLU A 57 -9.64 21.05 -0.71
C GLU A 57 -9.48 22.57 -0.77
N ILE A 58 -9.11 23.11 -1.95
CA ILE A 58 -9.03 24.55 -2.18
C ILE A 58 -10.26 25.00 -2.95
N ASN A 59 -10.96 25.93 -2.40
CA ASN A 59 -12.15 26.58 -2.97
C ASN A 59 -12.01 28.11 -2.96
N SER A 60 -13.09 28.83 -3.29
CA SER A 60 -13.09 30.30 -3.33
C SER A 60 -12.83 30.98 -1.97
N ARG A 61 -12.97 30.25 -0.85
CA ARG A 61 -12.70 30.72 0.51
C ARG A 61 -11.29 30.38 1.00
N GLY A 62 -10.52 29.64 0.20
CA GLY A 62 -9.16 29.22 0.52
C GLY A 62 -9.04 27.71 0.75
N LEU A 63 -8.04 27.32 1.52
CA LEU A 63 -7.75 25.93 1.86
C LEU A 63 -8.65 25.47 3.04
N ASP A 64 -9.49 24.49 2.77
CA ASP A 64 -10.27 23.78 3.78
C ASP A 64 -9.56 22.47 4.13
N ILE A 65 -9.17 22.29 5.40
CA ILE A 65 -8.40 21.14 5.89
C ILE A 65 -9.27 20.29 6.81
N ARG A 66 -9.40 19.02 6.48
CA ARG A 66 -10.06 18.00 7.29
C ARG A 66 -9.08 17.37 8.29
N ARG A 67 -8.81 18.08 9.38
CA ARG A 67 -7.76 17.71 10.36
C ARG A 67 -7.91 16.32 10.95
N SER A 68 -9.13 15.81 11.10
CA SER A 68 -9.42 14.47 11.62
C SER A 68 -8.87 13.33 10.77
N TYR A 69 -8.59 13.60 9.50
CA TYR A 69 -8.00 12.62 8.57
C TYR A 69 -6.48 12.77 8.42
N ILE A 70 -5.86 13.67 9.15
CA ILE A 70 -4.39 13.82 9.13
C ILE A 70 -3.82 13.11 10.36
N PRO A 71 -2.99 12.08 10.19
CA PRO A 71 -2.33 11.43 11.31
C PRO A 71 -1.52 12.44 12.13
N GLY A 72 -1.72 12.43 13.43
CA GLY A 72 -0.95 13.29 14.35
C GLY A 72 0.55 12.91 14.37
N PRO A 73 1.43 13.83 14.80
CA PRO A 73 2.85 13.55 14.94
C PRO A 73 3.09 12.46 15.99
N LYS A 74 3.98 11.51 15.67
CA LYS A 74 4.35 10.39 16.56
C LYS A 74 5.77 10.55 17.12
N GLY A 75 6.11 11.74 17.62
CA GLY A 75 7.43 12.07 18.15
C GLY A 75 8.25 12.96 17.23
N SER A 76 9.56 13.00 17.45
CA SER A 76 10.48 13.79 16.64
C SER A 76 10.70 13.18 15.26
N CYS A 77 10.90 14.02 14.24
CA CYS A 77 11.28 13.56 12.93
C CYS A 77 12.71 13.02 12.95
N VAL A 78 12.88 11.76 12.56
CA VAL A 78 14.18 11.09 12.51
C VAL A 78 14.45 10.68 11.07
N LEU A 79 15.63 11.04 10.56
CA LEU A 79 16.06 10.61 9.23
C LEU A 79 16.41 9.11 9.25
N GLU A 80 15.67 8.33 8.50
CA GLU A 80 15.94 6.91 8.29
C GLU A 80 16.33 6.68 6.83
N ARG A 81 17.56 6.21 6.60
CA ARG A 81 18.16 6.12 5.25
C ARG A 81 18.16 4.70 4.66
N ARG A 82 17.91 3.67 5.50
CA ARG A 82 18.01 2.29 5.08
C ARG A 82 16.69 1.81 4.48
N LEU A 83 16.76 1.44 3.21
CA LEU A 83 15.69 0.80 2.47
C LEU A 83 16.24 -0.49 1.84
N GLU A 84 15.43 -1.53 1.80
CA GLU A 84 15.73 -2.73 1.00
C GLU A 84 15.19 -2.52 -0.41
N GLU A 85 16.08 -2.47 -1.39
CA GLU A 85 15.71 -2.25 -2.80
C GLU A 85 15.27 -3.55 -3.49
N LYS A 86 15.65 -4.71 -2.94
CA LYS A 86 15.30 -6.04 -3.46
C LYS A 86 13.87 -6.44 -3.06
N VAL A 87 12.91 -5.61 -3.48
CA VAL A 87 11.47 -5.84 -3.39
C VAL A 87 10.91 -5.90 -4.79
N PHE A 88 10.16 -6.95 -5.11
CA PHE A 88 9.59 -7.16 -6.44
C PHE A 88 8.06 -7.14 -6.40
N LEU A 89 7.44 -6.59 -7.43
CA LEU A 89 5.99 -6.58 -7.59
C LEU A 89 5.61 -7.41 -8.81
N ILE A 90 4.72 -8.38 -8.61
CA ILE A 90 4.15 -9.22 -9.67
C ILE A 90 2.66 -9.01 -9.74
N LYS A 91 2.15 -8.77 -10.94
CA LYS A 91 0.73 -8.82 -11.23
C LYS A 91 0.37 -10.20 -11.79
N LEU A 92 -0.54 -10.90 -11.13
CA LEU A 92 -0.98 -12.22 -11.61
C LEU A 92 -1.76 -12.10 -12.91
N VAL A 93 -1.48 -13.05 -13.80
CA VAL A 93 -2.19 -13.23 -15.07
C VAL A 93 -2.56 -14.72 -15.23
N PRO A 94 -3.54 -15.07 -16.06
CA PRO A 94 -3.80 -16.47 -16.39
C PRO A 94 -2.55 -17.16 -16.95
N GLY A 95 -2.27 -18.38 -16.50
CA GLY A 95 -1.06 -19.13 -16.91
C GLY A 95 0.22 -18.73 -16.16
N PHE A 96 0.11 -18.01 -15.03
CA PHE A 96 1.23 -17.66 -14.17
C PHE A 96 1.95 -18.93 -13.67
N ASP A 97 3.29 -18.92 -13.71
CA ASP A 97 4.17 -20.01 -13.23
C ASP A 97 4.84 -19.59 -11.91
N GLY A 98 4.64 -20.37 -10.84
CA GLY A 98 5.18 -20.12 -9.49
C GLY A 98 6.70 -20.21 -9.40
N LYS A 99 7.37 -20.87 -10.35
CA LYS A 99 8.84 -20.97 -10.38
C LYS A 99 9.56 -19.62 -10.37
N ILE A 100 8.88 -18.55 -10.77
CA ILE A 100 9.41 -17.18 -10.68
C ILE A 100 9.73 -16.79 -9.23
N PHE A 101 9.04 -17.30 -8.23
CA PHE A 101 9.28 -16.97 -6.82
C PHE A 101 10.66 -17.43 -6.38
N GLN A 102 11.00 -18.69 -6.71
CA GLN A 102 12.32 -19.23 -6.42
C GLN A 102 13.42 -18.47 -7.16
N PHE A 103 13.22 -18.18 -8.44
CA PHE A 103 14.17 -17.37 -9.24
C PHE A 103 14.41 -16.01 -8.56
N LEU A 104 13.37 -15.29 -8.15
CA LEU A 104 13.52 -14.01 -7.49
C LEU A 104 14.30 -14.13 -6.18
N TYR A 105 14.00 -15.17 -5.37
CA TYR A 105 14.75 -15.43 -4.15
C TYR A 105 16.25 -15.63 -4.41
N GLU A 106 16.60 -16.42 -5.42
CA GLU A 106 17.99 -16.68 -5.85
C GLU A 106 18.69 -15.43 -6.36
N GLN A 107 17.95 -14.49 -6.98
CA GLN A 107 18.46 -13.18 -7.39
C GLN A 107 18.62 -12.20 -6.21
N GLY A 108 18.36 -12.65 -4.99
CA GLY A 108 18.53 -11.87 -3.77
C GLY A 108 17.35 -11.00 -3.37
N TYR A 109 16.18 -11.14 -4.02
CA TYR A 109 14.98 -10.44 -3.57
C TYR A 109 14.55 -10.94 -2.19
N ARG A 110 14.11 -10.02 -1.34
CA ARG A 110 13.70 -10.29 0.05
C ARG A 110 12.23 -9.95 0.31
N GLY A 111 11.64 -9.14 -0.54
CA GLY A 111 10.21 -8.81 -0.53
C GLY A 111 9.55 -9.15 -1.85
N LEU A 112 8.37 -9.75 -1.80
CA LEU A 112 7.53 -10.04 -2.94
C LEU A 112 6.12 -9.49 -2.70
N ILE A 113 5.64 -8.67 -3.61
CA ILE A 113 4.27 -8.16 -3.59
C ILE A 113 3.53 -8.79 -4.76
N ILE A 114 2.41 -9.45 -4.47
CA ILE A 114 1.57 -10.13 -5.46
C ILE A 114 0.26 -9.37 -5.60
N GLU A 115 0.04 -8.76 -6.76
CA GLU A 115 -1.26 -8.23 -7.15
C GLU A 115 -2.15 -9.37 -7.65
N ALA A 116 -3.07 -9.82 -6.80
CA ALA A 116 -3.96 -10.94 -7.01
C ALA A 116 -5.34 -10.50 -7.52
N PHE A 117 -6.13 -11.45 -8.01
CA PHE A 117 -7.46 -11.17 -8.56
C PHE A 117 -8.48 -10.85 -7.47
N GLY A 118 -9.39 -9.92 -7.77
CA GLY A 118 -10.49 -9.56 -6.88
C GLY A 118 -10.03 -9.24 -5.46
N MET A 119 -10.58 -9.89 -4.47
CA MET A 119 -10.27 -9.67 -3.04
C MET A 119 -8.96 -10.34 -2.57
N GLY A 120 -8.10 -10.76 -3.48
CA GLY A 120 -6.84 -11.46 -3.17
C GLY A 120 -6.86 -12.92 -3.64
N GLY A 121 -7.79 -13.27 -4.55
CA GLY A 121 -7.83 -14.58 -5.18
C GLY A 121 -6.56 -14.82 -5.97
N ILE A 122 -5.78 -15.81 -5.53
CA ILE A 122 -4.73 -16.39 -6.34
C ILE A 122 -5.42 -17.46 -7.16
N PRO A 123 -5.31 -17.49 -8.53
CA PRO A 123 -6.05 -18.42 -9.36
C PRO A 123 -5.92 -19.83 -8.83
N SER A 124 -6.95 -20.67 -9.00
CA SER A 124 -7.02 -22.07 -8.52
C SER A 124 -5.64 -22.68 -8.59
N MET A 125 -4.94 -22.57 -7.49
CA MET A 125 -3.54 -22.90 -7.43
C MET A 125 -3.47 -24.38 -7.64
N SER A 126 -2.80 -24.80 -8.68
CA SER A 126 -2.14 -26.07 -8.62
C SER A 126 -1.43 -26.10 -7.26
N SER A 127 -1.45 -27.20 -6.56
CA SER A 127 -0.69 -27.39 -5.30
C SER A 127 0.75 -26.85 -5.44
N GLU A 128 1.30 -26.88 -6.66
CA GLU A 128 2.63 -26.41 -7.02
C GLU A 128 2.90 -24.93 -6.74
N ILE A 129 2.03 -24.00 -7.15
CA ILE A 129 2.23 -22.55 -6.89
C ILE A 129 2.26 -22.25 -5.39
N MET A 130 1.39 -22.92 -4.60
CA MET A 130 1.40 -22.75 -3.15
C MET A 130 2.64 -23.36 -2.50
N ASP A 131 3.14 -24.46 -3.02
CA ASP A 131 4.34 -25.09 -2.51
C ASP A 131 5.57 -24.23 -2.82
N ASP A 132 5.67 -23.68 -4.03
CA ASP A 132 6.70 -22.70 -4.42
C ASP A 132 6.66 -21.45 -3.52
N LEU A 133 5.45 -20.97 -3.19
CA LEU A 133 5.27 -19.81 -2.31
C LEU A 133 5.70 -20.11 -0.87
N ARG A 134 5.31 -21.28 -0.32
CA ARG A 134 5.72 -21.73 1.01
C ARG A 134 7.22 -21.86 1.13
N ASP A 135 7.87 -22.41 0.09
CA ASP A 135 9.31 -22.59 0.06
C ASP A 135 10.07 -21.26 0.22
N VAL A 136 9.72 -20.24 -0.55
CA VAL A 136 10.39 -18.93 -0.45
C VAL A 136 10.08 -18.21 0.86
N ILE A 137 8.87 -18.40 1.43
CA ILE A 137 8.50 -17.86 2.75
C ILE A 137 9.34 -18.52 3.85
N GLN A 138 9.50 -19.85 3.81
CA GLN A 138 10.33 -20.59 4.77
C GLN A 138 11.81 -20.18 4.68
N LYS A 139 12.29 -19.82 3.49
CA LYS A 139 13.61 -19.25 3.27
C LYS A 139 13.76 -17.80 3.74
N GLY A 140 12.68 -17.19 4.25
CA GLY A 140 12.70 -15.85 4.85
C GLY A 140 12.24 -14.71 3.94
N MET A 141 11.75 -14.96 2.72
CA MET A 141 11.14 -13.93 1.90
C MET A 141 9.85 -13.42 2.54
N ILE A 142 9.66 -12.12 2.57
CA ILE A 142 8.40 -11.51 2.98
C ILE A 142 7.49 -11.40 1.76
N VAL A 143 6.35 -12.08 1.81
CA VAL A 143 5.37 -12.09 0.73
C VAL A 143 4.11 -11.37 1.17
N VAL A 144 3.69 -10.43 0.37
CA VAL A 144 2.47 -9.64 0.59
C VAL A 144 1.52 -9.83 -0.58
N VAL A 145 0.26 -10.11 -0.29
CA VAL A 145 -0.81 -10.15 -1.31
C VAL A 145 -1.67 -8.89 -1.17
N LYS A 146 -1.93 -8.26 -2.29
CA LYS A 146 -2.90 -7.17 -2.45
C LYS A 146 -3.84 -7.45 -3.64
N SER A 147 -4.95 -6.74 -3.69
CA SER A 147 -5.84 -6.76 -4.86
C SER A 147 -5.22 -6.04 -6.06
N GLN A 148 -5.51 -6.51 -7.28
CA GLN A 148 -5.27 -5.75 -8.52
C GLN A 148 -6.22 -4.55 -8.63
N CYS A 149 -7.35 -4.59 -7.91
CA CYS A 149 -8.27 -3.47 -7.83
C CYS A 149 -7.68 -2.38 -6.92
N PRO A 150 -7.68 -1.12 -7.33
CA PRO A 150 -7.11 -0.05 -6.53
C PRO A 150 -7.96 0.29 -5.30
N TYR A 151 -9.28 0.05 -5.38
CA TYR A 151 -10.24 0.38 -4.33
C TYR A 151 -10.69 -0.85 -3.54
N GLU A 152 -11.27 -0.63 -2.36
CA GLU A 152 -11.85 -1.57 -1.41
C GLU A 152 -10.80 -2.42 -0.67
N GLY A 153 -9.81 -2.95 -1.35
CA GLY A 153 -8.70 -3.64 -0.71
C GLY A 153 -8.74 -5.17 -0.86
N CYS A 154 -7.93 -5.83 -0.03
CA CYS A 154 -7.68 -7.26 -0.05
C CYS A 154 -8.14 -7.89 1.27
N ASN A 155 -8.91 -8.97 1.19
CA ASN A 155 -9.30 -9.78 2.34
C ASN A 155 -9.16 -11.28 2.03
N LEU A 156 -8.02 -11.84 2.41
CA LEU A 156 -7.69 -13.24 2.19
C LEU A 156 -8.51 -14.21 3.06
N SER A 157 -9.10 -13.75 4.16
CA SER A 157 -9.84 -14.63 5.06
C SER A 157 -11.20 -15.10 4.52
N LEU A 158 -11.72 -14.47 3.46
CA LEU A 158 -13.04 -14.77 2.91
C LEU A 158 -13.10 -16.14 2.20
N TYR A 159 -12.02 -16.53 1.52
CA TYR A 159 -11.99 -17.76 0.72
C TYR A 159 -10.95 -18.74 1.27
N GLU A 160 -11.18 -20.04 1.05
CA GLU A 160 -10.29 -21.10 1.51
C GLU A 160 -8.87 -20.95 0.97
N THR A 161 -8.72 -20.64 -0.30
CA THR A 161 -7.40 -20.38 -0.94
C THR A 161 -6.65 -19.23 -0.29
N GLY A 162 -7.36 -18.16 0.09
CA GLY A 162 -6.77 -17.03 0.80
C GLY A 162 -6.32 -17.42 2.21
N ARG A 163 -7.14 -18.18 2.95
CA ARG A 163 -6.77 -18.70 4.28
C ARG A 163 -5.52 -19.57 4.20
N THR A 164 -5.45 -20.46 3.21
CA THR A 164 -4.25 -21.29 2.98
C THR A 164 -2.99 -20.45 2.76
N ALA A 165 -3.11 -19.31 2.06
CA ALA A 165 -2.00 -18.38 1.87
C ALA A 165 -1.60 -17.66 3.20
N LEU A 166 -2.58 -17.25 4.01
CA LEU A 166 -2.31 -16.68 5.34
C LEU A 166 -1.60 -17.70 6.26
N ASP A 167 -2.06 -18.95 6.28
CA ASP A 167 -1.46 -20.04 7.05
C ASP A 167 -0.03 -20.36 6.60
N ALA A 168 0.28 -20.13 5.32
CA ALA A 168 1.64 -20.21 4.79
C ALA A 168 2.52 -19.04 5.23
N GLY A 169 1.95 -17.98 5.81
CA GLY A 169 2.67 -16.81 6.31
C GLY A 169 2.70 -15.62 5.34
N VAL A 170 1.79 -15.57 4.39
CA VAL A 170 1.59 -14.40 3.52
C VAL A 170 0.97 -13.25 4.33
N PHE A 171 1.44 -12.03 4.11
CA PHE A 171 0.79 -10.82 4.65
C PHE A 171 -0.26 -10.31 3.66
N GLN A 172 -1.38 -9.83 4.17
CA GLN A 172 -2.40 -9.18 3.33
C GLN A 172 -2.27 -7.65 3.42
N ALA A 173 -2.29 -6.98 2.27
CA ALA A 173 -2.13 -5.53 2.19
C ALA A 173 -3.35 -4.74 2.68
N ARG A 174 -4.50 -5.38 2.85
CA ARG A 174 -5.77 -4.73 3.18
C ARG A 174 -6.09 -3.62 2.18
N ASP A 175 -6.34 -2.40 2.68
CA ASP A 175 -6.73 -1.22 1.92
C ASP A 175 -5.56 -0.32 1.46
N MET A 176 -4.31 -0.77 1.65
CA MET A 176 -3.14 -0.03 1.20
C MET A 176 -3.07 0.10 -0.33
N SER A 177 -2.63 1.26 -0.82
CA SER A 177 -2.30 1.42 -2.23
C SER A 177 -1.05 0.60 -2.62
N THR A 178 -0.83 0.35 -3.89
CA THR A 178 0.38 -0.36 -4.37
C THR A 178 1.65 0.38 -3.95
N GLU A 179 1.66 1.70 -4.11
CA GLU A 179 2.78 2.57 -3.73
C GLU A 179 3.10 2.47 -2.24
N ALA A 180 2.07 2.47 -1.40
CA ALA A 180 2.22 2.35 0.05
C ALA A 180 2.77 0.98 0.47
N VAL A 181 2.25 -0.11 -0.12
CA VAL A 181 2.73 -1.47 0.19
C VAL A 181 4.19 -1.63 -0.19
N VAL A 182 4.57 -1.23 -1.42
CA VAL A 182 5.95 -1.36 -1.91
C VAL A 182 6.90 -0.60 -1.00
N THR A 183 6.64 0.67 -0.76
CA THR A 183 7.54 1.53 0.03
C THR A 183 7.60 1.12 1.50
N LYS A 184 6.49 0.64 2.07
CA LYS A 184 6.45 0.12 3.43
C LYS A 184 7.28 -1.15 3.57
N VAL A 185 7.17 -2.09 2.63
CA VAL A 185 7.98 -3.34 2.62
C VAL A 185 9.46 -3.01 2.48
N MET A 186 9.85 -2.12 1.56
CA MET A 186 11.23 -1.66 1.42
C MET A 186 11.77 -1.07 2.73
N TRP A 187 10.98 -0.25 3.41
CA TRP A 187 11.38 0.39 4.67
C TRP A 187 11.51 -0.63 5.80
N ILE A 188 10.55 -1.54 5.97
CA ILE A 188 10.56 -2.54 7.04
C ILE A 188 11.75 -3.50 6.85
N LEU A 189 11.97 -3.99 5.64
CA LEU A 189 13.08 -4.90 5.33
C LEU A 189 14.46 -4.24 5.51
N GLY A 190 14.58 -2.95 5.23
CA GLY A 190 15.81 -2.18 5.49
C GLY A 190 16.20 -2.10 6.98
N LYS A 191 15.30 -2.50 7.89
CA LYS A 191 15.57 -2.54 9.33
C LYS A 191 16.25 -3.81 9.81
N HIS A 192 16.27 -4.86 9.00
CA HIS A 192 16.79 -6.19 9.37
C HIS A 192 16.16 -6.76 10.66
N TRP A 193 14.87 -6.51 10.87
CA TRP A 193 14.14 -7.04 12.01
C TRP A 193 13.80 -8.51 11.83
N GLU A 194 13.59 -9.20 12.96
CA GLU A 194 13.01 -10.54 12.99
C GLU A 194 11.58 -10.53 12.40
N ARG A 195 11.18 -11.66 11.78
CA ARG A 195 9.89 -11.78 11.08
C ARG A 195 8.69 -11.31 11.90
N LYS A 196 8.65 -11.67 13.19
CA LYS A 196 7.56 -11.25 14.10
C LYS A 196 7.46 -9.72 14.20
N LYS A 197 8.61 -9.04 14.26
CA LYS A 197 8.64 -7.57 14.31
C LYS A 197 8.28 -6.95 12.97
N ILE A 198 8.67 -7.58 11.87
CA ILE A 198 8.28 -7.18 10.52
C ILE A 198 6.76 -7.22 10.39
N GLU A 199 6.11 -8.31 10.82
CA GLU A 199 4.66 -8.49 10.79
C GLU A 199 3.93 -7.43 11.63
N GLU A 200 4.36 -7.22 12.88
CA GLU A 200 3.82 -6.18 13.76
C GLU A 200 3.87 -4.80 13.07
N MET A 201 5.01 -4.46 12.50
CA MET A 201 5.20 -3.15 11.88
C MET A 201 4.49 -3.01 10.53
N PHE A 202 4.31 -4.11 9.80
CA PHE A 202 3.55 -4.12 8.57
C PHE A 202 2.08 -3.77 8.80
N TYR A 203 1.45 -4.33 9.83
CA TYR A 203 0.05 -4.05 10.15
C TYR A 203 -0.18 -2.78 10.99
N LYS A 204 0.88 -2.21 11.54
CA LYS A 204 0.80 -0.94 12.27
C LYS A 204 0.58 0.22 11.31
N ASN A 205 -0.44 1.05 11.58
CA ASN A 205 -0.61 2.32 10.86
C ASN A 205 0.50 3.30 11.26
N LEU A 206 1.42 3.58 10.35
CA LEU A 206 2.58 4.45 10.58
C LEU A 206 2.32 5.89 10.13
N ALA A 207 1.74 6.06 8.94
CA ALA A 207 1.57 7.36 8.29
C ALA A 207 0.20 7.49 7.59
N GLY A 208 -0.80 6.74 8.02
CA GLY A 208 -2.14 6.74 7.44
C GLY A 208 -2.30 5.78 6.25
N GLU A 209 -1.30 4.95 5.97
CA GLU A 209 -1.26 4.05 4.81
C GLU A 209 -2.21 2.86 4.90
N ILE A 210 -2.62 2.47 6.11
CA ILE A 210 -3.54 1.37 6.36
C ILE A 210 -4.61 1.81 7.35
N SER A 211 -5.85 1.47 7.08
CA SER A 211 -6.96 1.77 8.00
C SER A 211 -6.91 0.88 9.24
N PRO A 212 -7.37 1.36 10.40
CA PRO A 212 -7.58 0.52 11.57
C PRO A 212 -8.45 -0.69 11.22
N GLN A 213 -8.20 -1.82 11.87
CA GLN A 213 -9.11 -2.94 11.81
C GLN A 213 -10.35 -2.59 12.64
N GLU A 214 -11.35 -2.02 12.02
CA GLU A 214 -12.71 -2.19 12.52
C GLU A 214 -13.25 -3.45 11.85
N GLU A 215 -13.70 -4.40 12.63
CA GLU A 215 -14.26 -5.68 12.16
C GLU A 215 -15.51 -5.50 11.27
N ASP A 216 -15.94 -4.26 11.02
CA ASP A 216 -17.25 -3.92 10.46
C ASP A 216 -17.26 -2.93 9.29
N MET A 217 -16.14 -2.46 8.75
CA MET A 217 -16.22 -1.45 7.68
C MET A 217 -16.66 -2.00 6.32
N PHE A 218 -16.64 -3.31 6.11
CA PHE A 218 -17.09 -3.92 4.85
C PHE A 218 -18.61 -4.15 4.75
N TYR A 219 -19.39 -3.90 5.83
CA TYR A 219 -20.84 -4.14 5.85
C TYR A 219 -21.70 -2.91 6.13
N LYS A 220 -21.13 -1.71 6.23
CA LYS A 220 -21.90 -0.47 6.39
C LYS A 220 -21.92 0.35 5.11
N GLY A 221 -22.59 -0.14 4.09
CA GLY A 221 -22.74 0.62 2.85
C GLY A 221 -23.46 -0.14 1.74
N VAL A 222 -24.66 -0.61 1.99
CA VAL A 222 -25.70 -0.80 0.97
C VAL A 222 -26.92 -0.02 1.43
#